data_06859a7fd6d4ffb23aacd328d6696dc9
#
_entry.id   06859a7fd6d4ffb23aacd328d6696dc9
#
_cell.length_a   1.000
_cell.length_b   1.000
_cell.length_c   1.000
_cell.angle_alpha   90.00
_cell.angle_beta   90.00
_cell.angle_gamma   90.00
#
_symmetry.space_group_name_H-M   'P 1'
#
loop_
_entity.id
_entity.type
_entity.pdbx_description
1 polymer ?
#
loop_
_entity_poly.entity_id
_entity_poly.type
_entity_poly.pdbx_seq_one_letter_code
_entity_poly.pdbx_strand_id
1 'polypeptide(L)'
;MAAKPKPCMIGRYIVADPAVCHGQPTFRGTRILVANVLEQLSVGMAWESISVEWRERVSKEAIAEAVRLASQAFQDHAGQYLAAE
;
A
#
# COMPACT_ATOMS: atom_id res chain seq x y z
N MET A 1 -8.33 -6.15 -30.15
CA MET A 1 -7.23 -6.43 -29.21
C MET A 1 -7.47 -5.66 -27.93
N ALA A 2 -7.49 -6.35 -26.80
CA ALA A 2 -7.73 -5.67 -25.52
C ALA A 2 -6.54 -4.79 -25.17
N ALA A 3 -6.79 -3.57 -24.71
CA ALA A 3 -5.73 -2.69 -24.23
C ALA A 3 -5.16 -3.27 -22.93
N LYS A 4 -3.86 -3.10 -22.74
CA LYS A 4 -3.24 -3.49 -21.47
C LYS A 4 -3.83 -2.62 -20.34
N PRO A 5 -4.14 -3.22 -19.17
CA PRO A 5 -4.57 -2.43 -18.03
C PRO A 5 -3.51 -1.39 -17.67
N LYS A 6 -3.96 -0.21 -17.32
CA LYS A 6 -3.06 0.88 -16.95
C LYS A 6 -2.86 0.91 -15.45
N PRO A 7 -1.70 1.42 -14.98
CA PRO A 7 -1.51 1.67 -13.56
C PRO A 7 -2.59 2.60 -13.02
N CYS A 8 -3.03 2.32 -11.81
CA CYS A 8 -4.00 3.16 -11.11
C CYS A 8 -3.30 3.81 -9.91
N MET A 9 -3.19 5.13 -9.92
CA MET A 9 -2.65 5.86 -8.77
C MET A 9 -3.68 5.84 -7.66
N ILE A 10 -3.37 5.12 -6.59
CA ILE A 10 -4.25 5.04 -5.43
C ILE A 10 -4.04 6.26 -4.55
N GLY A 11 -2.81 6.75 -4.49
CA GLY A 11 -2.43 7.94 -3.75
C GLY A 11 -1.21 8.59 -4.38
N ARG A 12 -0.60 9.52 -3.68
CA ARG A 12 0.60 10.20 -4.15
C ARG A 12 1.79 9.26 -4.27
N TYR A 13 1.93 8.35 -3.30
CA TYR A 13 3.08 7.44 -3.20
C TYR A 13 2.74 6.00 -3.53
N ILE A 14 1.47 5.69 -3.74
CA ILE A 14 1.00 4.31 -3.86
C ILE A 14 0.29 4.11 -5.18
N VAL A 15 0.61 3.02 -5.85
CA VAL A 15 0.07 2.69 -7.16
C VAL A 15 -0.30 1.20 -7.20
N ALA A 16 -1.35 0.87 -7.95
CA ALA A 16 -1.66 -0.49 -8.33
C ALA A 16 -1.38 -0.63 -9.82
N ASP A 17 -0.31 -1.33 -10.16
CA ASP A 17 0.13 -1.51 -11.54
C ASP A 17 0.01 -2.99 -11.90
N PRO A 18 -0.85 -3.36 -12.86
CA PRO A 18 -1.02 -4.76 -13.24
C PRO A 18 0.29 -5.42 -13.69
N ALA A 19 1.27 -4.65 -14.15
CA ALA A 19 2.57 -5.16 -14.58
C ALA A 19 3.54 -5.35 -13.40
N VAL A 20 3.18 -4.90 -12.19
CA VAL A 20 4.05 -4.97 -11.01
C VAL A 20 3.31 -5.71 -9.90
N CYS A 21 3.89 -6.81 -9.42
CA CYS A 21 3.34 -7.58 -8.30
C CYS A 21 1.87 -7.94 -8.49
N HIS A 22 1.48 -8.28 -9.71
CA HIS A 22 0.12 -8.71 -10.07
C HIS A 22 -0.96 -7.67 -9.74
N GLY A 23 -0.61 -6.39 -9.76
CA GLY A 23 -1.57 -5.32 -9.49
C GLY A 23 -1.80 -5.03 -8.02
N GLN A 24 -1.09 -5.68 -7.12
CA GLN A 24 -1.18 -5.35 -5.70
C GLN A 24 -0.61 -3.96 -5.46
N PRO A 25 -1.13 -3.22 -4.47
CA PRO A 25 -0.59 -1.89 -4.16
C PRO A 25 0.89 -1.95 -3.79
N THR A 26 1.68 -1.12 -4.48
CA THR A 26 3.11 -0.95 -4.20
C THR A 26 3.41 0.53 -4.03
N PHE A 27 4.58 0.83 -3.45
CA PHE A 27 5.06 2.20 -3.44
C PHE A 27 5.58 2.54 -4.84
N ARG A 28 5.15 3.68 -5.36
CA ARG A 28 5.44 4.10 -6.72
C ARG A 28 6.94 4.07 -7.01
N GLY A 29 7.29 3.49 -8.15
CA GLY A 29 8.69 3.36 -8.56
C GLY A 29 9.43 2.20 -7.91
N THR A 30 8.74 1.36 -7.14
CA THR A 30 9.33 0.20 -6.47
C THR A 30 8.48 -1.03 -6.70
N ARG A 31 8.99 -2.18 -6.27
CA ARG A 31 8.21 -3.42 -6.14
C ARG A 31 7.89 -3.73 -4.69
N ILE A 32 7.98 -2.73 -3.82
CA ILE A 32 7.75 -2.91 -2.39
C ILE A 32 6.25 -2.88 -2.14
N LEU A 33 5.72 -4.00 -1.64
CA LEU A 33 4.28 -4.10 -1.35
C LEU A 33 3.91 -3.25 -0.14
N VAL A 34 2.83 -2.48 -0.28
CA VAL A 34 2.29 -1.72 0.85
C VAL A 34 1.93 -2.65 1.99
N ALA A 35 1.41 -3.85 1.69
CA ALA A 35 1.06 -4.84 2.70
C ALA A 35 2.25 -5.23 3.57
N ASN A 36 3.46 -5.33 3.00
CA ASN A 36 4.66 -5.67 3.77
C ASN A 36 5.02 -4.58 4.76
N VAL A 37 4.88 -3.32 4.36
CA VAL A 37 5.15 -2.19 5.26
C VAL A 37 4.11 -2.13 6.37
N LEU A 38 2.85 -2.34 6.05
CA LEU A 38 1.80 -2.37 7.06
C LEU A 38 2.03 -3.51 8.07
N GLU A 39 2.51 -4.65 7.60
CA GLU A 39 2.84 -5.77 8.48
C GLU A 39 4.01 -5.41 9.40
N GLN A 40 5.04 -4.74 8.90
CA GLN A 40 6.15 -4.27 9.73
C GLN A 40 5.65 -3.32 10.83
N LEU A 41 4.71 -2.44 10.49
CA LEU A 41 4.09 -1.57 11.50
C LEU A 41 3.34 -2.39 12.55
N SER A 42 2.65 -3.46 12.12
CA SER A 42 1.85 -4.27 13.02
C SER A 42 2.68 -4.99 14.07
N VAL A 43 3.95 -5.27 13.77
CA VAL A 43 4.85 -5.91 14.74
C VAL A 43 5.68 -4.89 15.53
N GLY A 44 5.36 -3.61 15.40
CA GLY A 44 5.95 -2.57 16.24
C GLY A 44 7.22 -1.94 15.70
N MET A 45 7.58 -2.16 14.43
CA MET A 45 8.73 -1.48 13.86
C MET A 45 8.50 0.02 13.80
N ALA A 46 9.52 0.78 14.20
CA ALA A 46 9.47 2.24 14.10
C ALA A 46 9.52 2.65 12.63
N TRP A 47 8.87 3.78 12.32
CA TRP A 47 8.80 4.28 10.94
C TRP A 47 10.18 4.53 10.34
N GLU A 48 11.11 5.06 11.14
CA GLU A 48 12.49 5.28 10.70
C GLU A 48 13.18 3.96 10.35
N SER A 49 12.94 2.93 11.17
CA SER A 49 13.53 1.61 10.94
C SER A 49 13.01 0.98 9.66
N ILE A 50 11.72 1.15 9.38
CA ILE A 50 11.12 0.65 8.14
C ILE A 50 11.74 1.34 6.94
N SER A 51 11.87 2.67 6.99
CA SER A 51 12.47 3.43 5.91
C SER A 51 13.91 2.99 5.64
N VAL A 52 14.70 2.79 6.68
CA VAL A 52 16.07 2.31 6.56
C VAL A 52 16.11 0.88 5.97
N GLU A 53 15.21 0.00 6.42
CA GLU A 53 15.11 -1.37 5.92
C GLU A 53 14.95 -1.41 4.40
N TRP A 54 14.14 -0.50 3.86
CA TRP A 54 13.88 -0.41 2.42
C TRP A 54 14.81 0.56 1.71
N ARG A 55 15.96 0.88 2.32
CA ARG A 55 17.00 1.75 1.75
C ARG A 55 16.44 3.11 1.34
N GLU A 56 15.57 3.63 2.18
CA GLU A 56 14.93 4.94 2.02
C GLU A 56 14.08 5.08 0.75
N ARG A 57 13.73 3.97 0.11
CA ARG A 57 12.78 3.98 -1.01
C ARG A 57 11.36 4.20 -0.55
N VAL A 58 11.08 3.99 0.73
CA VAL A 58 9.78 4.24 1.34
C VAL A 58 9.98 5.32 2.39
N SER A 59 9.49 6.51 2.10
CA SER A 59 9.60 7.64 3.03
C SER A 59 8.56 7.53 4.14
N LYS A 60 8.76 8.29 5.21
CA LYS A 60 7.77 8.34 6.29
C LYS A 60 6.44 8.90 5.79
N GLU A 61 6.46 9.83 4.85
CA GLU A 61 5.26 10.35 4.23
C GLU A 61 4.50 9.27 3.46
N ALA A 62 5.24 8.40 2.77
CA ALA A 62 4.62 7.27 2.06
C ALA A 62 4.01 6.27 3.05
N ILE A 63 4.68 6.01 4.16
CA ILE A 63 4.14 5.15 5.22
C ILE A 63 2.84 5.74 5.79
N ALA A 64 2.84 7.05 6.05
CA ALA A 64 1.65 7.74 6.55
C ALA A 64 0.49 7.62 5.57
N GLU A 65 0.76 7.77 4.28
CA GLU A 65 -0.27 7.58 3.26
C GLU A 65 -0.82 6.17 3.27
N ALA A 66 0.05 5.17 3.39
CA ALA A 66 -0.38 3.77 3.45
C ALA A 66 -1.33 3.53 4.62
N VAL A 67 -1.00 4.08 5.79
CA VAL A 67 -1.85 3.94 6.98
C VAL A 67 -3.20 4.62 6.77
N ARG A 68 -3.21 5.83 6.21
CA ARG A 68 -4.46 6.55 5.95
C ARG A 68 -5.34 5.81 4.94
N LEU A 69 -4.74 5.30 3.88
CA LEU A 69 -5.49 4.57 2.86
C LEU A 69 -6.04 3.26 3.41
N ALA A 70 -5.29 2.57 4.26
CA ALA A 70 -5.78 1.36 4.91
C ALA A 70 -6.98 1.67 5.82
N SER A 71 -6.89 2.74 6.59
CA SER A 71 -7.99 3.19 7.44
C SER A 71 -9.22 3.51 6.60
N GLN A 72 -9.04 4.22 5.50
CA GLN A 72 -10.14 4.57 4.61
C GLN A 72 -10.79 3.31 4.00
N ALA A 73 -9.98 2.34 3.63
CA ALA A 73 -10.49 1.08 3.07
C ALA A 73 -11.37 0.34 4.07
N PHE A 74 -10.98 0.32 5.35
CA PHE A 74 -11.82 -0.29 6.39
C PHE A 74 -13.16 0.42 6.50
N GLN A 75 -13.18 1.74 6.46
CA GLN A 75 -14.43 2.50 6.52
C GLN A 75 -15.29 2.24 5.28
N ASP A 76 -14.68 2.25 4.10
CA ASP A 76 -15.41 2.06 2.85
C ASP A 76 -16.02 0.66 2.75
N HIS A 77 -15.41 -0.33 3.38
CA HIS A 77 -15.86 -1.72 3.31
C HIS A 77 -16.50 -2.22 4.61
N ALA A 78 -16.84 -1.32 5.52
CA ALA A 78 -17.41 -1.70 6.82
C ALA A 78 -18.68 -2.55 6.67
N GLY A 79 -19.53 -2.22 5.68
CA GLY A 79 -20.74 -2.99 5.44
C GLY A 79 -20.48 -4.44 5.05
N GLN A 80 -19.38 -4.71 4.39
CA GLN A 80 -18.99 -6.07 4.01
C GLN A 80 -18.61 -6.90 5.23
N TYR A 81 -17.92 -6.29 6.20
CA TYR A 81 -17.56 -6.98 7.43
C TYR A 81 -18.79 -7.33 8.26
N LEU A 82 -19.74 -6.40 8.34
CA LEU A 82 -21.01 -6.66 9.03
C LEU A 82 -21.84 -7.75 8.36
N ALA A 83 -21.85 -7.77 7.04
CA ALA A 83 -22.61 -8.76 6.28
C ALA A 83 -22.02 -10.17 6.37
N ALA A 84 -20.74 -10.30 6.74
CA ALA A 84 -20.07 -11.59 6.85
C ALA A 84 -20.43 -12.37 8.12
N GLU A 85 -21.12 -11.74 9.07
CA GLU A 85 -21.50 -12.40 10.32
C GLU A 85 -22.76 -13.25 10.19
#